data_45a44de826514e130afbef5abc1e7c16
#
_entry.id   45a44de826514e130afbef5abc1e7c16
#
_cell.length_a   1.000
_cell.length_b   1.000
_cell.length_c   1.000
_cell.angle_alpha   90.00
_cell.angle_beta   90.00
_cell.angle_gamma   90.00
#
_symmetry.space_group_name_H-M   'P 1'
#
loop_
_entity.id
_entity.type
_entity.pdbx_description
1 polymer ?
#
loop_
_entity_poly.entity_id
_entity_poly.type
_entity_poly.pdbx_seq_one_letter_code
_entity_poly.pdbx_strand_id
1 'polypeptide(L)'
;GMVDAARKIAKETVEAIKATGAKRVVVSDAEAYRMMKVDYPKLLNVATADLGFEVVHILELAAQAIEDGTLVLTTPVDTRMAYHDASSVSRLCDDWTPYKGERGWMGMIYPGQRRRRGREGLYAQARTIMAAVPGADNTEFIRIRENAFDICAGRGTDIAFPALTKFATNHRLDEAKECGIETIVSADPQCRDAFNTYKDPKDGIEAIDITELIVKAL
;
A
#
# COMPACT_ATOMS: atom_id res chain seq x y z
N GLY A 1 14.19 -19.48 5.17
CA GLY A 1 14.19 -18.95 3.82
C GLY A 1 15.58 -18.64 3.30
N MET A 2 15.69 -18.20 2.08
CA MET A 2 16.97 -17.93 1.40
C MET A 2 17.55 -16.55 1.81
N VAL A 3 17.85 -16.37 3.09
CA VAL A 3 18.26 -15.07 3.65
C VAL A 3 19.56 -14.55 3.03
N ASP A 4 20.52 -15.43 2.77
CA ASP A 4 21.82 -15.03 2.17
C ASP A 4 21.65 -14.60 0.71
N ALA A 5 20.79 -15.26 -0.05
CA ALA A 5 20.44 -14.82 -1.39
C ALA A 5 19.73 -13.46 -1.39
N ALA A 6 18.78 -13.25 -0.47
CA ALA A 6 18.10 -11.97 -0.29
C ALA A 6 19.08 -10.85 0.09
N ARG A 7 20.02 -11.13 1.00
CA ARG A 7 21.07 -10.19 1.40
C ARG A 7 21.98 -9.80 0.24
N LYS A 8 22.36 -10.79 -0.59
CA LYS A 8 23.16 -10.55 -1.79
C LYS A 8 22.44 -9.61 -2.75
N ILE A 9 21.18 -9.92 -3.08
CA ILE A 9 20.34 -9.07 -3.95
C ILE A 9 20.19 -7.66 -3.39
N ALA A 10 19.88 -7.53 -2.09
CA ALA A 10 19.77 -6.23 -1.45
C ALA A 10 21.04 -5.40 -1.58
N LYS A 11 22.20 -6.02 -1.36
CA LYS A 11 23.51 -5.36 -1.50
C LYS A 11 23.75 -4.89 -2.94
N GLU A 12 23.58 -5.78 -3.91
CA GLU A 12 23.77 -5.47 -5.34
C GLU A 12 22.83 -4.35 -5.79
N THR A 13 21.57 -4.38 -5.36
CA THR A 13 20.59 -3.33 -5.69
C THR A 13 20.99 -1.98 -5.09
N VAL A 14 21.36 -1.93 -3.81
CA VAL A 14 21.80 -0.70 -3.15
C VAL A 14 23.05 -0.14 -3.80
N GLU A 15 24.04 -0.98 -4.14
CA GLU A 15 25.26 -0.57 -4.83
C GLU A 15 24.97 -0.02 -6.24
N ALA A 16 24.08 -0.67 -6.98
CA ALA A 16 23.65 -0.21 -8.31
C ALA A 16 22.99 1.15 -8.25
N ILE A 17 22.08 1.37 -7.29
CA ILE A 17 21.43 2.67 -7.08
C ILE A 17 22.46 3.74 -6.72
N LYS A 18 23.36 3.45 -5.77
CA LYS A 18 24.43 4.39 -5.38
C LYS A 18 25.34 4.77 -6.57
N ALA A 19 25.63 3.82 -7.45
CA ALA A 19 26.43 4.06 -8.64
C ALA A 19 25.80 5.06 -9.62
N THR A 20 24.47 5.21 -9.62
CA THR A 20 23.78 6.24 -10.43
C THR A 20 23.93 7.65 -9.88
N GLY A 21 24.33 7.80 -8.62
CA GLY A 21 24.35 9.08 -7.92
C GLY A 21 22.97 9.59 -7.47
N ALA A 22 21.92 8.81 -7.68
CA ALA A 22 20.55 9.17 -7.28
C ALA A 22 20.47 9.38 -5.75
N LYS A 23 19.83 10.49 -5.35
CA LYS A 23 19.57 10.80 -3.94
C LYS A 23 18.19 10.36 -3.47
N ARG A 24 17.32 10.05 -4.43
CA ARG A 24 15.95 9.61 -4.19
C ARG A 24 15.59 8.51 -5.19
N VAL A 25 14.95 7.46 -4.69
CA VAL A 25 14.39 6.37 -5.48
C VAL A 25 12.87 6.42 -5.33
N VAL A 26 12.18 6.58 -6.44
CA VAL A 26 10.72 6.57 -6.48
C VAL A 26 10.26 5.19 -6.91
N VAL A 27 9.35 4.62 -6.16
CA VAL A 27 8.75 3.33 -6.45
C VAL A 27 7.23 3.44 -6.55
N SER A 28 6.63 2.69 -7.46
CA SER A 28 5.18 2.60 -7.64
C SER A 28 4.59 1.26 -7.17
N ASP A 29 5.43 0.37 -6.71
CA ASP A 29 5.08 -0.95 -6.20
C ASP A 29 5.19 -0.96 -4.68
N ALA A 30 4.12 -1.37 -4.00
CA ALA A 30 4.04 -1.35 -2.54
C ALA A 30 5.06 -2.28 -1.88
N GLU A 31 5.32 -3.46 -2.47
CA GLU A 31 6.30 -4.39 -1.93
C GLU A 31 7.74 -3.89 -2.14
N ALA A 32 8.04 -3.30 -3.30
CA ALA A 32 9.35 -2.69 -3.54
C ALA A 32 9.63 -1.57 -2.52
N TYR A 33 8.61 -0.74 -2.22
CA TYR A 33 8.70 0.27 -1.18
C TYR A 33 9.06 -0.32 0.18
N ARG A 34 8.30 -1.32 0.63
CA ARG A 34 8.57 -2.00 1.89
C ARG A 34 9.94 -2.67 1.89
N MET A 35 10.28 -3.41 0.84
CA MET A 35 11.56 -4.11 0.73
C MET A 35 12.74 -3.13 0.88
N MET A 36 12.73 -2.02 0.16
CA MET A 36 13.83 -1.05 0.20
C MET A 36 13.85 -0.26 1.51
N LYS A 37 12.68 0.15 2.03
CA LYS A 37 12.59 0.99 3.23
C LYS A 37 12.80 0.22 4.53
N VAL A 38 12.32 -1.04 4.60
CA VAL A 38 12.24 -1.82 5.85
C VAL A 38 13.15 -3.05 5.82
N ASP A 39 13.10 -3.83 4.75
CA ASP A 39 13.74 -5.13 4.74
C ASP A 39 15.23 -5.05 4.34
N TYR A 40 15.62 -4.19 3.39
CA TYR A 40 17.03 -4.01 3.01
C TYR A 40 17.92 -3.50 4.16
N PRO A 41 17.52 -2.49 4.95
CA PRO A 41 18.30 -2.09 6.12
C PRO A 41 18.58 -3.25 7.08
N LYS A 42 17.57 -4.09 7.33
CA LYS A 42 17.72 -5.28 8.20
C LYS A 42 18.63 -6.34 7.60
N LEU A 43 18.43 -6.65 6.32
CA LEU A 43 19.26 -7.63 5.60
C LEU A 43 20.74 -7.23 5.57
N LEU A 44 21.00 -5.93 5.44
CA LEU A 44 22.34 -5.35 5.37
C LEU A 44 22.90 -4.95 6.74
N ASN A 45 22.08 -5.01 7.79
CA ASN A 45 22.44 -4.57 9.15
C ASN A 45 22.93 -3.11 9.19
N VAL A 46 22.18 -2.22 8.54
CA VAL A 46 22.43 -0.77 8.50
C VAL A 46 21.17 0.00 8.89
N ALA A 47 21.31 1.27 9.27
CA ALA A 47 20.14 2.12 9.41
C ALA A 47 19.59 2.53 8.04
N THR A 48 18.29 2.83 7.94
CA THR A 48 17.67 3.27 6.68
C THR A 48 18.36 4.52 6.10
N ALA A 49 18.78 5.45 6.95
CA ALA A 49 19.52 6.64 6.54
C ALA A 49 20.88 6.32 5.91
N ASP A 50 21.47 5.18 6.24
CA ASP A 50 22.79 4.76 5.74
C ASP A 50 22.73 4.10 4.35
N LEU A 51 21.52 3.89 3.81
CA LEU A 51 21.36 3.42 2.43
C LEU A 51 21.94 4.41 1.41
N GLY A 52 22.05 5.72 1.77
CA GLY A 52 22.64 6.76 0.94
C GLY A 52 21.68 7.37 -0.08
N PHE A 53 20.43 6.96 -0.08
CA PHE A 53 19.32 7.51 -0.85
C PHE A 53 18.01 7.40 -0.06
N GLU A 54 17.08 8.30 -0.37
CA GLU A 54 15.72 8.26 0.17
C GLU A 54 14.83 7.32 -0.69
N VAL A 55 13.99 6.51 -0.06
CA VAL A 55 12.98 5.69 -0.75
C VAL A 55 11.62 6.35 -0.57
N VAL A 56 10.99 6.71 -1.68
CA VAL A 56 9.70 7.42 -1.72
C VAL A 56 8.72 6.63 -2.57
N HIS A 57 7.50 6.45 -2.09
CA HIS A 57 6.44 5.86 -2.89
C HIS A 57 5.78 6.93 -3.76
N ILE A 58 5.27 6.55 -4.93
CA ILE A 58 4.58 7.47 -5.86
C ILE A 58 3.38 8.17 -5.19
N LEU A 59 2.73 7.53 -4.20
CA LEU A 59 1.67 8.13 -3.39
C LEU A 59 2.12 9.40 -2.67
N GLU A 60 3.33 9.39 -2.11
CA GLU A 60 3.88 10.55 -1.39
C GLU A 60 4.10 11.72 -2.33
N LEU A 61 4.69 11.45 -3.50
CA LEU A 61 4.95 12.49 -4.49
C LEU A 61 3.66 13.05 -5.10
N ALA A 62 2.73 12.19 -5.46
CA ALA A 62 1.48 12.62 -6.09
C ALA A 62 0.61 13.42 -5.10
N ALA A 63 0.49 12.96 -3.85
CA ALA A 63 -0.24 13.69 -2.83
C ALA A 63 0.39 15.06 -2.56
N GLN A 64 1.72 15.12 -2.43
CA GLN A 64 2.44 16.39 -2.26
C GLN A 64 2.25 17.33 -3.44
N ALA A 65 2.33 16.82 -4.68
CA ALA A 65 2.15 17.62 -5.87
C ALA A 65 0.71 18.17 -6.01
N ILE A 66 -0.30 17.44 -5.52
CA ILE A 66 -1.68 17.91 -5.45
C ILE A 66 -1.81 19.00 -4.37
N GLU A 67 -1.24 18.80 -3.19
CA GLU A 67 -1.25 19.79 -2.10
C GLU A 67 -0.54 21.08 -2.48
N ASP A 68 0.57 21.00 -3.22
CA ASP A 68 1.32 22.14 -3.73
C ASP A 68 0.67 22.80 -4.96
N GLY A 69 -0.37 22.18 -5.54
CA GLY A 69 -1.03 22.64 -6.76
C GLY A 69 -0.21 22.46 -8.05
N THR A 70 0.87 21.68 -8.01
CA THR A 70 1.69 21.37 -9.19
C THR A 70 1.14 20.22 -10.00
N LEU A 71 0.27 19.38 -9.41
CA LEU A 71 -0.52 18.37 -10.07
C LEU A 71 -2.00 18.71 -9.88
N VAL A 72 -2.68 19.02 -10.98
CA VAL A 72 -4.11 19.35 -10.97
C VAL A 72 -4.86 18.29 -11.77
N LEU A 73 -5.78 17.60 -11.14
CA LEU A 73 -6.67 16.64 -11.78
C LEU A 73 -7.91 17.38 -12.27
N THR A 74 -8.22 17.29 -13.57
CA THR A 74 -9.26 18.10 -14.20
C THR A 74 -10.35 17.28 -14.88
N THR A 75 -10.04 16.04 -15.25
CA THR A 75 -10.97 15.17 -15.95
C THR A 75 -11.85 14.41 -14.95
N PRO A 76 -13.19 14.53 -15.02
CA PRO A 76 -14.09 13.79 -14.15
C PRO A 76 -13.99 12.27 -14.32
N VAL A 77 -14.01 11.57 -13.19
CA VAL A 77 -14.11 10.11 -13.13
C VAL A 77 -15.34 9.76 -12.29
N ASP A 78 -16.49 9.69 -12.98
CA ASP A 78 -17.78 9.48 -12.34
C ASP A 78 -17.98 8.01 -11.97
N THR A 79 -17.50 7.61 -10.80
CA THR A 79 -17.64 6.26 -10.25
C THR A 79 -17.60 6.29 -8.74
N ARG A 80 -18.31 5.34 -8.12
CA ARG A 80 -18.22 5.11 -6.68
C ARG A 80 -16.99 4.27 -6.38
N MET A 81 -16.02 4.86 -5.70
CA MET A 81 -14.73 4.23 -5.48
C MET A 81 -14.31 4.18 -4.03
N ALA A 82 -13.53 3.15 -3.69
CA ALA A 82 -12.87 3.03 -2.39
C ALA A 82 -11.41 2.60 -2.53
N TYR A 83 -10.59 3.08 -1.60
CA TYR A 83 -9.19 2.71 -1.55
C TYR A 83 -8.98 1.42 -0.75
N HIS A 84 -8.30 0.47 -1.37
CA HIS A 84 -7.80 -0.72 -0.70
C HIS A 84 -6.38 -0.46 -0.20
N ASP A 85 -6.22 -0.32 1.12
CA ASP A 85 -4.93 -0.08 1.76
C ASP A 85 -4.03 -1.31 1.65
N ALA A 86 -3.18 -1.35 0.64
CA ALA A 86 -2.20 -2.42 0.46
C ALA A 86 -1.27 -2.49 1.69
N SER A 87 -1.04 -3.69 2.19
CA SER A 87 -0.35 -3.88 3.47
C SER A 87 1.08 -3.36 3.48
N SER A 88 1.78 -3.45 2.36
CA SER A 88 3.20 -3.09 2.26
C SER A 88 3.46 -1.58 2.31
N VAL A 89 2.52 -0.73 1.88
CA VAL A 89 2.58 0.74 2.05
C VAL A 89 1.82 1.23 3.27
N SER A 90 1.10 0.36 3.95
CA SER A 90 0.31 0.70 5.13
C SER A 90 0.87 0.04 6.40
N ARG A 91 0.26 -1.02 6.88
CA ARG A 91 0.63 -1.64 8.16
C ARG A 91 2.01 -2.31 8.21
N LEU A 92 2.63 -2.63 7.07
CA LEU A 92 3.93 -3.28 7.00
C LEU A 92 5.09 -2.34 6.61
N CYS A 93 4.82 -1.05 6.43
CA CYS A 93 5.82 -0.08 5.98
C CYS A 93 6.81 0.37 7.06
N ASP A 94 6.61 -0.06 8.30
CA ASP A 94 7.52 0.19 9.43
C ASP A 94 7.66 -1.05 10.33
N ASP A 95 8.58 -0.96 11.28
CA ASP A 95 8.82 -2.03 12.23
C ASP A 95 7.76 -2.11 13.31
N TRP A 96 7.49 -3.34 13.74
CA TRP A 96 6.68 -3.55 14.93
C TRP A 96 7.38 -2.98 16.17
N THR A 97 6.64 -2.17 16.92
CA THR A 97 7.15 -1.56 18.14
C THR A 97 6.47 -2.21 19.36
N PRO A 98 7.26 -2.68 20.34
CA PRO A 98 6.68 -3.18 21.58
C PRO A 98 5.93 -2.07 22.29
N TYR A 99 4.84 -2.43 22.92
CA TYR A 99 4.13 -1.49 23.77
C TYR A 99 4.98 -1.16 25.01
N LYS A 100 5.21 0.12 25.23
CA LYS A 100 6.02 0.63 26.35
C LYS A 100 5.21 1.25 27.49
N GLY A 101 3.89 1.29 27.37
CA GLY A 101 3.00 1.85 28.37
C GLY A 101 2.56 0.84 29.42
N GLU A 102 1.79 1.32 30.39
CA GLU A 102 1.27 0.52 31.50
C GLU A 102 -0.08 -0.11 31.13
N ARG A 103 -0.35 -1.29 31.67
CA ARG A 103 -1.67 -1.89 31.62
C ARG A 103 -2.43 -1.44 32.88
N GLY A 104 -3.46 -0.64 32.68
CA GLY A 104 -4.39 -0.24 33.73
C GLY A 104 -5.46 -1.29 34.03
N TRP A 105 -6.44 -0.88 34.79
CA TRP A 105 -7.59 -1.68 35.16
C TRP A 105 -8.32 -2.25 33.93
N MET A 106 -8.78 -3.48 33.99
CA MET A 106 -9.40 -4.23 32.88
C MET A 106 -8.48 -4.41 31.67
N GLY A 107 -7.16 -4.33 31.82
CA GLY A 107 -6.22 -4.49 30.71
C GLY A 107 -6.15 -3.30 29.74
N MET A 108 -6.75 -2.18 30.08
CA MET A 108 -6.64 -0.95 29.30
C MET A 108 -5.17 -0.50 29.25
N ILE A 109 -4.80 0.01 28.07
CA ILE A 109 -3.43 0.41 27.78
C ILE A 109 -3.32 1.93 27.87
N TYR A 110 -2.40 2.43 28.69
CA TYR A 110 -2.11 3.87 28.86
C TYR A 110 -0.64 4.20 28.64
N PRO A 111 -0.31 5.21 27.83
CA PRO A 111 -1.23 5.88 26.89
C PRO A 111 -1.71 4.93 25.81
N GLY A 112 -2.87 5.18 25.25
CA GLY A 112 -3.42 4.38 24.16
C GLY A 112 -2.48 4.39 22.96
N GLN A 113 -2.15 3.20 22.47
CA GLN A 113 -1.35 3.07 21.26
C GLN A 113 -2.20 2.48 20.13
N ARG A 114 -2.60 3.32 19.19
CA ARG A 114 -3.50 2.92 18.10
C ARG A 114 -2.87 1.81 17.23
N ARG A 115 -1.57 1.94 16.94
CA ARG A 115 -0.86 0.99 16.08
C ARG A 115 0.53 0.69 16.64
N ARG A 116 0.94 -0.57 16.58
CA ARG A 116 2.30 -1.01 16.90
C ARG A 116 3.15 -1.24 15.66
N ARG A 117 2.52 -1.24 14.50
CA ARG A 117 3.09 -1.36 13.18
C ARG A 117 2.24 -0.56 12.21
N GLY A 118 2.81 -0.04 11.14
CA GLY A 118 2.11 0.80 10.18
C GLY A 118 1.75 2.19 10.75
N ARG A 119 2.60 2.76 11.60
CA ARG A 119 2.42 4.12 12.12
C ARG A 119 2.71 5.16 11.06
N GLU A 120 3.67 4.86 10.19
CA GLU A 120 4.11 5.68 9.06
C GLU A 120 3.46 5.25 7.73
N GLY A 121 2.32 4.54 7.81
CA GLY A 121 1.60 4.06 6.63
C GLY A 121 1.02 5.19 5.80
N LEU A 122 1.03 5.02 4.49
CA LEU A 122 0.61 6.02 3.51
C LEU A 122 -0.92 6.05 3.35
N TYR A 123 -1.65 6.13 4.45
CA TYR A 123 -3.12 6.09 4.47
C TYR A 123 -3.76 7.37 3.95
N ALA A 124 -3.21 8.52 4.37
CA ALA A 124 -3.75 9.83 4.02
C ALA A 124 -3.43 10.18 2.57
N GLN A 125 -2.25 9.86 2.08
CA GLN A 125 -1.79 10.22 0.74
C GLN A 125 -2.71 9.69 -0.35
N ALA A 126 -3.12 8.43 -0.27
CA ALA A 126 -4.06 7.86 -1.22
C ALA A 126 -5.42 8.57 -1.20
N ARG A 127 -5.89 8.91 -0.01
CA ARG A 127 -7.17 9.63 0.17
C ARG A 127 -7.10 11.08 -0.31
N THR A 128 -5.96 11.75 -0.14
CA THR A 128 -5.69 13.07 -0.73
C THR A 128 -5.79 13.01 -2.26
N ILE A 129 -5.18 12.01 -2.88
CA ILE A 129 -5.24 11.83 -4.34
C ILE A 129 -6.68 11.57 -4.79
N MET A 130 -7.39 10.63 -4.15
CA MET A 130 -8.76 10.29 -4.53
C MET A 130 -9.73 11.48 -4.34
N ALA A 131 -9.55 12.25 -3.27
CA ALA A 131 -10.37 13.44 -3.01
C ALA A 131 -10.16 14.57 -4.04
N ALA A 132 -9.03 14.59 -4.72
CA ALA A 132 -8.72 15.55 -5.78
C ALA A 132 -9.30 15.18 -7.15
N VAL A 133 -9.80 13.96 -7.32
CA VAL A 133 -10.40 13.50 -8.58
C VAL A 133 -11.81 14.08 -8.73
N PRO A 134 -12.08 14.89 -9.76
CA PRO A 134 -13.42 15.42 -10.00
C PRO A 134 -14.43 14.30 -10.28
N GLY A 135 -15.67 14.46 -9.83
CA GLY A 135 -16.77 13.52 -10.08
C GLY A 135 -16.72 12.22 -9.25
N ALA A 136 -15.63 11.96 -8.54
CA ALA A 136 -15.47 10.75 -7.76
C ALA A 136 -16.41 10.70 -6.53
N ASP A 137 -17.22 9.64 -6.42
CA ASP A 137 -17.97 9.31 -5.19
C ASP A 137 -17.08 8.45 -4.29
N ASN A 138 -16.25 9.12 -3.48
CA ASN A 138 -15.32 8.46 -2.58
C ASN A 138 -16.03 7.88 -1.37
N THR A 139 -15.90 6.58 -1.18
CA THR A 139 -16.41 5.87 0.00
C THR A 139 -15.30 5.05 0.67
N GLU A 140 -15.63 4.42 1.79
CA GLU A 140 -14.69 3.54 2.50
C GLU A 140 -15.29 2.15 2.64
N PHE A 141 -14.42 1.15 2.69
CA PHE A 141 -14.83 -0.18 3.10
C PHE A 141 -15.36 -0.14 4.55
N ILE A 142 -16.41 -0.88 4.85
CA ILE A 142 -17.02 -0.91 6.18
C ILE A 142 -16.08 -1.56 7.18
N ARG A 143 -15.44 -2.67 6.76
CA ARG A 143 -14.55 -3.48 7.60
C ARG A 143 -13.09 -3.19 7.27
N ILE A 144 -12.27 -3.07 8.30
CA ILE A 144 -10.79 -3.09 8.22
C ILE A 144 -10.23 -2.06 7.23
N ARG A 145 -10.83 -0.86 7.20
CA ARG A 145 -10.22 0.28 6.52
C ARG A 145 -8.92 0.68 7.22
N GLU A 146 -7.94 1.22 6.49
CA GLU A 146 -6.62 1.64 6.97
C GLU A 146 -5.73 0.53 7.56
N ASN A 147 -6.17 -0.70 7.62
CA ASN A 147 -5.39 -1.87 8.06
C ASN A 147 -5.83 -3.10 7.28
N ALA A 148 -6.13 -2.92 6.00
CA ALA A 148 -6.56 -4.01 5.16
C ALA A 148 -5.59 -5.20 5.25
N PHE A 149 -6.13 -6.39 5.21
CA PHE A 149 -5.32 -7.59 5.08
C PHE A 149 -4.77 -7.68 3.66
N ASP A 150 -3.66 -8.40 3.53
CA ASP A 150 -3.20 -8.82 2.22
C ASP A 150 -4.25 -9.74 1.60
N ILE A 151 -4.96 -9.26 0.61
CA ILE A 151 -5.90 -10.08 -0.15
C ILE A 151 -5.17 -11.07 -1.05
N CYS A 152 -3.97 -10.71 -1.50
CA CYS A 152 -3.06 -11.61 -2.19
C CYS A 152 -2.35 -12.56 -1.22
N ALA A 153 -2.58 -12.44 0.09
CA ALA A 153 -1.93 -13.18 1.17
C ALA A 153 -0.39 -13.12 1.14
N GLY A 154 0.16 -12.09 0.47
CA GLY A 154 1.59 -11.89 0.27
C GLY A 154 2.14 -12.66 -0.93
N ARG A 155 3.18 -12.08 -1.55
CA ARG A 155 3.83 -12.63 -2.75
C ARG A 155 4.33 -14.04 -2.52
N GLY A 156 3.96 -14.94 -3.41
CA GLY A 156 4.25 -16.37 -3.33
C GLY A 156 3.13 -17.20 -2.71
N THR A 157 2.22 -16.62 -1.93
CA THR A 157 1.03 -17.34 -1.44
C THR A 157 0.06 -17.62 -2.58
N ASP A 158 -0.08 -16.70 -3.51
CA ASP A 158 -0.84 -16.86 -4.74
C ASP A 158 -0.34 -18.02 -5.61
N ILE A 159 0.98 -18.25 -5.63
CA ILE A 159 1.60 -19.37 -6.33
C ILE A 159 1.44 -20.68 -5.54
N ALA A 160 1.74 -20.65 -4.23
CA ALA A 160 1.75 -21.84 -3.40
C ALA A 160 0.35 -22.28 -2.96
N PHE A 161 -0.55 -21.34 -2.74
CA PHE A 161 -1.90 -21.56 -2.19
C PHE A 161 -2.95 -20.66 -2.88
N PRO A 162 -3.20 -20.81 -4.19
CA PRO A 162 -4.10 -19.94 -4.94
C PRO A 162 -5.55 -19.96 -4.40
N ALA A 163 -5.96 -21.05 -3.77
CA ALA A 163 -7.27 -21.14 -3.13
C ALA A 163 -7.41 -20.16 -1.94
N LEU A 164 -6.35 -19.95 -1.18
CA LEU A 164 -6.34 -18.98 -0.08
C LEU A 164 -6.41 -17.54 -0.60
N THR A 165 -5.65 -17.23 -1.64
CA THR A 165 -5.70 -15.92 -2.30
C THR A 165 -7.10 -15.65 -2.85
N LYS A 166 -7.69 -16.61 -3.56
CA LYS A 166 -9.06 -16.50 -4.06
C LYS A 166 -10.07 -16.25 -2.93
N PHE A 167 -9.97 -17.00 -1.84
CA PHE A 167 -10.86 -16.83 -0.69
C PHE A 167 -10.75 -15.42 -0.08
N ALA A 168 -9.54 -14.95 0.18
CA ALA A 168 -9.31 -13.64 0.76
C ALA A 168 -9.76 -12.51 -0.17
N THR A 169 -9.47 -12.63 -1.47
CA THR A 169 -9.87 -11.65 -2.48
C THR A 169 -11.40 -11.59 -2.62
N ASN A 170 -12.07 -12.74 -2.71
CA ASN A 170 -13.52 -12.79 -2.82
C ASN A 170 -14.22 -12.18 -1.61
N HIS A 171 -13.69 -12.41 -0.41
CA HIS A 171 -14.24 -11.80 0.80
C HIS A 171 -14.20 -10.26 0.74
N ARG A 172 -13.15 -9.69 0.17
CA ARG A 172 -13.03 -8.24 -0.02
C ARG A 172 -13.90 -7.73 -1.17
N LEU A 173 -14.06 -8.50 -2.24
CA LEU A 173 -14.98 -8.20 -3.34
C LEU A 173 -16.44 -8.22 -2.87
N ASP A 174 -16.82 -9.16 -2.02
CA ASP A 174 -18.17 -9.21 -1.45
C ASP A 174 -18.44 -7.97 -0.57
N GLU A 175 -17.47 -7.54 0.20
CA GLU A 175 -17.58 -6.28 0.95
C GLU A 175 -17.72 -5.07 0.02
N ALA A 176 -16.98 -5.03 -1.10
CA ALA A 176 -17.13 -3.98 -2.09
C ALA A 176 -18.55 -3.91 -2.66
N LYS A 177 -19.17 -5.07 -2.95
CA LYS A 177 -20.57 -5.15 -3.37
C LYS A 177 -21.53 -4.62 -2.30
N GLU A 178 -21.33 -5.02 -1.04
CA GLU A 178 -22.14 -4.54 0.10
C GLU A 178 -22.08 -3.02 0.24
N CYS A 179 -20.93 -2.40 -0.08
CA CYS A 179 -20.72 -0.95 -0.04
C CYS A 179 -21.16 -0.23 -1.33
N GLY A 180 -21.57 -0.97 -2.36
CA GLY A 180 -21.90 -0.41 -3.68
C GLY A 180 -20.69 0.18 -4.40
N ILE A 181 -19.48 -0.34 -4.14
CA ILE A 181 -18.24 0.12 -4.76
C ILE A 181 -18.16 -0.44 -6.18
N GLU A 182 -17.96 0.42 -7.15
CA GLU A 182 -17.80 0.11 -8.57
C GLU A 182 -16.31 0.03 -8.94
N THR A 183 -15.47 0.85 -8.29
CA THR A 183 -14.03 0.88 -8.55
C THR A 183 -13.24 0.71 -7.26
N ILE A 184 -12.41 -0.33 -7.20
CA ILE A 184 -11.42 -0.52 -6.14
C ILE A 184 -10.11 0.07 -6.60
N VAL A 185 -9.59 1.05 -5.85
CA VAL A 185 -8.29 1.68 -6.10
C VAL A 185 -7.26 1.12 -5.15
N SER A 186 -6.08 0.75 -5.64
CA SER A 186 -4.97 0.30 -4.80
C SER A 186 -3.65 0.86 -5.32
N ALA A 187 -2.64 0.93 -4.47
CA ALA A 187 -1.27 1.28 -4.85
C ALA A 187 -0.35 0.03 -4.84
N ASP A 188 -0.93 -1.10 -5.14
CA ASP A 188 -0.23 -2.37 -5.23
C ASP A 188 -0.71 -3.14 -6.46
N PRO A 189 0.15 -3.32 -7.48
CA PRO A 189 -0.19 -4.07 -8.70
C PRO A 189 -0.68 -5.48 -8.42
N GLN A 190 -0.18 -6.14 -7.38
CA GLN A 190 -0.62 -7.50 -7.03
C GLN A 190 -2.04 -7.52 -6.47
N CYS A 191 -2.40 -6.55 -5.61
CA CYS A 191 -3.76 -6.42 -5.13
C CYS A 191 -4.72 -6.17 -6.29
N ARG A 192 -4.36 -5.26 -7.21
CA ARG A 192 -5.12 -5.00 -8.44
C ARG A 192 -5.32 -6.28 -9.26
N ASP A 193 -4.25 -7.01 -9.50
CA ASP A 193 -4.29 -8.23 -10.32
C ASP A 193 -5.11 -9.33 -9.64
N ALA A 194 -5.02 -9.48 -8.32
CA ALA A 194 -5.83 -10.42 -7.57
C ALA A 194 -7.33 -10.10 -7.69
N PHE A 195 -7.72 -8.84 -7.52
CA PHE A 195 -9.11 -8.41 -7.71
C PHE A 195 -9.59 -8.71 -9.13
N ASN A 196 -8.83 -8.31 -10.15
CA ASN A 196 -9.22 -8.53 -11.54
C ASN A 196 -9.24 -10.00 -11.96
N THR A 197 -8.43 -10.84 -11.31
CA THR A 197 -8.39 -12.29 -11.56
C THR A 197 -9.61 -13.01 -10.97
N TYR A 198 -10.05 -12.62 -9.77
CA TYR A 198 -11.05 -13.36 -9.02
C TYR A 198 -12.43 -12.73 -8.98
N LYS A 199 -12.61 -11.50 -9.49
CA LYS A 199 -13.93 -10.88 -9.61
C LYS A 199 -14.84 -11.64 -10.57
N ASP A 200 -16.13 -11.66 -10.30
CA ASP A 200 -17.11 -12.08 -11.31
C ASP A 200 -17.32 -10.90 -12.28
N PRO A 201 -17.19 -11.10 -13.58
CA PRO A 201 -17.46 -10.05 -14.58
C PRO A 201 -18.85 -9.42 -14.47
N LYS A 202 -19.82 -10.15 -13.90
CA LYS A 202 -21.20 -9.67 -13.71
C LYS A 202 -21.33 -8.64 -12.58
N ASP A 203 -20.36 -8.61 -11.66
CA ASP A 203 -20.41 -7.72 -10.51
C ASP A 203 -20.17 -6.25 -10.89
N GLY A 204 -19.66 -5.97 -12.09
CA GLY A 204 -19.38 -4.61 -12.56
C GLY A 204 -18.25 -3.91 -11.81
N ILE A 205 -17.50 -4.63 -10.94
CA ILE A 205 -16.40 -4.04 -10.18
C ILE A 205 -15.13 -4.03 -11.02
N GLU A 206 -14.49 -2.86 -11.12
CA GLU A 206 -13.15 -2.67 -11.68
C GLU A 206 -12.13 -2.52 -10.55
N ALA A 207 -10.93 -3.05 -10.72
CA ALA A 207 -9.80 -2.74 -9.84
C ALA A 207 -8.69 -2.08 -10.66
N ILE A 208 -8.27 -0.89 -10.21
CA ILE A 208 -7.25 -0.08 -10.89
C ILE A 208 -6.12 0.28 -9.93
N ASP A 209 -4.94 0.53 -10.49
CA ASP A 209 -3.87 1.15 -9.75
C ASP A 209 -4.13 2.65 -9.56
N ILE A 210 -3.64 3.22 -8.46
CA ILE A 210 -3.82 4.66 -8.20
C ILE A 210 -3.15 5.54 -9.26
N THR A 211 -2.10 5.05 -9.90
CA THR A 211 -1.45 5.75 -11.01
C THR A 211 -2.33 5.76 -12.26
N GLU A 212 -3.09 4.69 -12.50
CA GLU A 212 -4.10 4.65 -13.57
C GLU A 212 -5.23 5.65 -13.29
N LEU A 213 -5.67 5.78 -12.03
CA LEU A 213 -6.66 6.78 -11.64
C LEU A 213 -6.16 8.19 -11.90
N ILE A 214 -4.91 8.50 -11.51
CA ILE A 214 -4.29 9.80 -11.77
C ILE A 214 -4.27 10.09 -13.28
N VAL A 215 -3.84 9.13 -14.09
CA VAL A 215 -3.79 9.30 -15.56
C VAL A 215 -5.17 9.51 -16.15
N LYS A 216 -6.21 8.82 -15.68
CA LYS A 216 -7.59 9.00 -16.13
C LYS A 216 -8.14 10.39 -15.76
N ALA A 217 -7.64 10.99 -14.67
CA ALA A 217 -8.12 12.26 -14.15
C ALA A 217 -7.31 13.49 -14.62
N LEU A 218 -6.18 13.29 -15.31
CA LEU A 218 -5.40 14.36 -15.94
C LEU A 218 -6.13 14.96 -17.14
#